data_b744111f22092682cbacd8f26fbc3fe0
#
_entry.id   b744111f22092682cbacd8f26fbc3fe0
#
_cell.length_a   1.000
_cell.length_b   1.000
_cell.length_c   1.000
_cell.angle_alpha   90.00
_cell.angle_beta   90.00
_cell.angle_gamma   90.00
#
_symmetry.space_group_name_H-M   'P 1'
#
loop_
_entity.id
_entity.type
_entity.pdbx_description
1 polymer ?
#
loop_
_entity_poly.entity_id
_entity_poly.type
_entity_poly.pdbx_seq_one_letter_code
_entity_poly.pdbx_strand_id
1 'polypeptide(L)'
;MHLESRSLIKKFGSRTVVDRISVRIDKGEIVGLLGPNGAGKTTTFYMIVGLEKPTHGDVYLSDICITDYPMYRRAELGISYLTQEPSIFRKLTVTENIAAILETTKLSAAEQRHKLDALLEEFHIGHVRDRRGTELSGGERRRVEIARCLALEPQFILLDEPFAGVDPLAVADIQEIIEYLRQRGMGILITDHNVRETLHIVDRVYLLSE
;
A
#
# COMPACT_ATOMS: atom_id res chain seq x y z
N MET A 1 -17.20 -5.03 -1.85
CA MET A 1 -16.17 -5.36 -0.85
C MET A 1 -15.54 -4.04 -0.40
N HIS A 2 -15.34 -3.85 0.89
CA HIS A 2 -14.75 -2.62 1.44
C HIS A 2 -13.80 -2.96 2.59
N LEU A 3 -12.84 -2.07 2.81
CA LEU A 3 -11.97 -2.06 3.97
C LEU A 3 -12.39 -0.88 4.85
N GLU A 4 -12.67 -1.13 6.12
CA GLU A 4 -13.25 -0.11 7.02
C GLU A 4 -12.61 -0.17 8.40
N SER A 5 -12.34 0.99 8.96
CA SER A 5 -12.06 1.14 10.39
C SER A 5 -13.26 1.78 11.09
N ARG A 6 -13.56 1.35 12.32
CA ARG A 6 -14.69 1.86 13.11
C ARG A 6 -14.20 2.37 14.45
N SER A 7 -14.34 3.68 14.66
CA SER A 7 -14.04 4.38 15.92
C SER A 7 -12.70 4.01 16.52
N LEU A 8 -11.64 3.98 15.70
CA LEU A 8 -10.28 3.65 16.17
C LEU A 8 -9.81 4.66 17.20
N ILE A 9 -9.30 4.15 18.31
CA ILE A 9 -8.63 4.91 19.36
C ILE A 9 -7.24 4.32 19.56
N LYS A 10 -6.23 5.19 19.62
CA LYS A 10 -4.87 4.79 20.02
C LYS A 10 -4.34 5.70 21.12
N LYS A 11 -3.88 5.07 22.19
CA LYS A 11 -3.21 5.72 23.30
C LYS A 11 -1.80 5.18 23.47
N PHE A 12 -0.84 6.08 23.66
CA PHE A 12 0.51 5.76 24.10
C PHE A 12 0.70 6.34 25.51
N GLY A 13 0.70 5.48 26.51
CA GLY A 13 0.61 5.90 27.89
C GLY A 13 -0.65 6.73 28.17
N SER A 14 -0.50 7.97 28.66
CA SER A 14 -1.61 8.90 28.90
C SER A 14 -2.04 9.71 27.67
N ARG A 15 -1.25 9.71 26.59
CA ARG A 15 -1.51 10.53 25.40
C ARG A 15 -2.42 9.76 24.42
N THR A 16 -3.58 10.34 24.11
CA THR A 16 -4.41 9.88 22.98
C THR A 16 -3.86 10.50 21.70
N VAL A 17 -3.48 9.66 20.72
CA VAL A 17 -2.93 10.08 19.43
C VAL A 17 -3.97 9.94 18.33
N VAL A 18 -4.89 8.98 18.47
CA VAL A 18 -6.04 8.80 17.56
C VAL A 18 -7.28 8.71 18.44
N ASP A 19 -8.31 9.50 18.14
CA ASP A 19 -9.57 9.50 18.88
C ASP A 19 -10.77 9.28 17.95
N ARG A 20 -11.35 8.09 18.04
CA ARG A 20 -12.59 7.66 17.33
C ARG A 20 -12.60 7.90 15.83
N ILE A 21 -11.48 7.66 15.14
CA ILE A 21 -11.37 7.81 13.69
C ILE A 21 -11.98 6.60 12.99
N SER A 22 -12.84 6.88 12.01
CA SER A 22 -13.43 5.88 11.13
C SER A 22 -13.10 6.24 9.69
N VAL A 23 -12.56 5.25 8.94
CA VAL A 23 -12.18 5.39 7.54
C VAL A 23 -12.74 4.20 6.78
N ARG A 24 -13.31 4.42 5.60
CA ARG A 24 -13.81 3.37 4.72
C ARG A 24 -13.24 3.56 3.32
N ILE A 25 -12.86 2.46 2.69
CA ILE A 25 -12.38 2.40 1.31
C ILE A 25 -13.19 1.33 0.59
N ASP A 26 -13.83 1.67 -0.52
CA ASP A 26 -14.50 0.72 -1.39
C ASP A 26 -13.55 0.28 -2.52
N LYS A 27 -13.83 -0.88 -3.15
CA LYS A 27 -13.05 -1.33 -4.32
C LYS A 27 -13.21 -0.35 -5.48
N GLY A 28 -12.11 -0.06 -6.17
CA GLY A 28 -12.07 0.88 -7.29
C GLY A 28 -12.12 2.36 -6.86
N GLU A 29 -11.93 2.64 -5.56
CA GLU A 29 -11.91 3.99 -4.99
C GLU A 29 -10.50 4.34 -4.50
N ILE A 30 -10.08 5.59 -4.72
CA ILE A 30 -8.88 6.17 -4.11
C ILE A 30 -9.30 7.10 -2.99
N VAL A 31 -8.88 6.79 -1.77
CA VAL A 31 -9.18 7.56 -0.56
C VAL A 31 -7.91 8.18 0.01
N GLY A 32 -7.94 9.49 0.25
CA GLY A 32 -6.87 10.20 0.93
C GLY A 32 -7.12 10.32 2.44
N LEU A 33 -6.08 10.12 3.24
CA LEU A 33 -6.07 10.41 4.67
C LEU A 33 -5.10 11.56 4.92
N LEU A 34 -5.61 12.77 4.99
CA LEU A 34 -4.83 14.01 5.05
C LEU A 34 -4.97 14.70 6.41
N GLY A 35 -4.08 15.63 6.70
CA GLY A 35 -4.10 16.43 7.93
C GLY A 35 -2.70 16.91 8.31
N PRO A 36 -2.57 17.78 9.32
CA PRO A 36 -1.28 18.29 9.78
C PRO A 36 -0.40 17.20 10.39
N ASN A 37 0.86 17.54 10.62
CA ASN A 37 1.77 16.64 11.36
C ASN A 37 1.27 16.48 12.81
N GLY A 38 1.26 15.25 13.31
CA GLY A 38 0.73 14.95 14.64
C GLY A 38 -0.77 14.62 14.71
N ALA A 39 -1.55 14.80 13.63
CA ALA A 39 -3.00 14.51 13.59
C ALA A 39 -3.34 12.99 13.64
N GLY A 40 -2.36 12.11 13.79
CA GLY A 40 -2.60 10.68 13.91
C GLY A 40 -2.74 9.92 12.58
N LYS A 41 -2.45 10.53 11.43
CA LYS A 41 -2.55 9.90 10.09
C LYS A 41 -1.80 8.56 10.04
N THR A 42 -0.50 8.59 10.24
CA THR A 42 0.37 7.39 10.17
C THR A 42 -0.05 6.34 11.19
N THR A 43 -0.45 6.75 12.40
CA THR A 43 -0.93 5.82 13.43
C THR A 43 -2.24 5.16 13.00
N THR A 44 -3.19 5.93 12.46
CA THR A 44 -4.46 5.40 11.92
C THR A 44 -4.19 4.44 10.77
N PHE A 45 -3.34 4.83 9.87
CA PHE A 45 -2.92 4.02 8.73
C PHE A 45 -2.29 2.69 9.20
N TYR A 46 -1.36 2.73 10.15
CA TYR A 46 -0.69 1.54 10.69
C TYR A 46 -1.66 0.60 11.41
N MET A 47 -2.70 1.13 12.06
CA MET A 47 -3.75 0.29 12.63
C MET A 47 -4.56 -0.44 11.53
N ILE A 48 -4.84 0.23 10.40
CA ILE A 48 -5.54 -0.38 9.26
C ILE A 48 -4.64 -1.43 8.57
N VAL A 49 -3.34 -1.18 8.43
CA VAL A 49 -2.35 -2.14 7.87
C VAL A 49 -2.15 -3.35 8.79
N GLY A 50 -2.26 -3.17 10.10
CA GLY A 50 -1.97 -4.20 11.12
C GLY A 50 -0.55 -4.17 11.65
N LEU A 51 0.16 -3.04 11.48
CA LEU A 51 1.46 -2.78 12.11
C LEU A 51 1.32 -2.27 13.55
N GLU A 52 0.18 -1.63 13.85
CA GLU A 52 -0.13 -1.10 15.16
C GLU A 52 -1.50 -1.63 15.62
N LYS A 53 -1.63 -2.01 16.89
CA LYS A 53 -2.91 -2.47 17.44
C LYS A 53 -3.67 -1.28 18.03
N PRO A 54 -4.96 -1.07 17.70
CA PRO A 54 -5.77 -0.05 18.32
C PRO A 54 -5.98 -0.34 19.81
N THR A 55 -6.14 0.71 20.61
CA THR A 55 -6.54 0.59 22.02
C THR A 55 -8.04 0.23 22.11
N HIS A 56 -8.85 0.84 21.22
CA HIS A 56 -10.27 0.54 21.03
C HIS A 56 -10.65 0.75 19.57
N GLY A 57 -11.82 0.23 19.20
CA GLY A 57 -12.31 0.24 17.83
C GLY A 57 -11.77 -0.91 17.03
N ASP A 58 -12.30 -1.11 15.83
CA ASP A 58 -12.06 -2.31 15.04
C ASP A 58 -11.78 -1.98 13.57
N VAL A 59 -11.10 -2.91 12.89
CA VAL A 59 -10.87 -2.90 11.45
C VAL A 59 -11.59 -4.09 10.82
N TYR A 60 -12.30 -3.83 9.74
CA TYR A 60 -13.11 -4.82 9.02
C TYR A 60 -12.71 -4.88 7.55
N LEU A 61 -12.68 -6.10 7.01
CA LEU A 61 -12.71 -6.36 5.59
C LEU A 61 -14.09 -6.92 5.25
N SER A 62 -14.97 -6.08 4.71
CA SER A 62 -16.41 -6.33 4.59
C SER A 62 -17.00 -6.74 5.95
N ASP A 63 -17.46 -7.98 6.11
CA ASP A 63 -18.06 -8.47 7.35
C ASP A 63 -17.06 -9.16 8.29
N ILE A 64 -15.80 -9.26 7.89
CA ILE A 64 -14.75 -9.96 8.64
C ILE A 64 -14.01 -8.95 9.52
N CYS A 65 -14.07 -9.10 10.84
CA CYS A 65 -13.22 -8.34 11.75
C CYS A 65 -11.77 -8.85 11.65
N ILE A 66 -10.86 -7.95 11.27
CA ILE A 66 -9.43 -8.23 11.09
C ILE A 66 -8.54 -7.51 12.10
N THR A 67 -9.11 -6.91 13.14
CA THR A 67 -8.40 -6.11 14.14
C THR A 67 -7.21 -6.82 14.72
N ASP A 68 -7.38 -8.09 15.11
CA ASP A 68 -6.33 -8.92 15.71
C ASP A 68 -5.47 -9.68 14.69
N TYR A 69 -5.72 -9.50 13.38
CA TYR A 69 -4.95 -10.17 12.35
C TYR A 69 -3.62 -9.45 12.12
N PRO A 70 -2.49 -10.16 12.23
CA PRO A 70 -1.20 -9.58 11.87
C PRO A 70 -1.13 -9.30 10.35
N MET A 71 -0.18 -8.45 9.95
CA MET A 71 -0.05 -7.96 8.58
C MET A 71 -0.02 -9.09 7.53
N TYR A 72 0.68 -10.20 7.78
CA TYR A 72 0.74 -11.31 6.82
C TYR A 72 -0.63 -11.96 6.58
N ARG A 73 -1.48 -12.06 7.62
CA ARG A 73 -2.86 -12.55 7.47
C ARG A 73 -3.72 -11.58 6.69
N ARG A 74 -3.53 -10.27 6.88
CA ARG A 74 -4.23 -9.26 6.09
C ARG A 74 -3.79 -9.32 4.62
N ALA A 75 -2.51 -9.61 4.36
CA ALA A 75 -2.01 -9.83 2.99
C ALA A 75 -2.66 -11.04 2.32
N GLU A 76 -2.83 -12.16 3.03
CA GLU A 76 -3.57 -13.34 2.54
C GLU A 76 -5.04 -13.02 2.20
N LEU A 77 -5.64 -12.03 2.86
CA LEU A 77 -6.98 -11.54 2.58
C LEU A 77 -7.04 -10.49 1.45
N GLY A 78 -5.90 -10.16 0.85
CA GLY A 78 -5.82 -9.24 -0.27
C GLY A 78 -5.61 -7.78 0.13
N ILE A 79 -4.95 -7.50 1.26
CA ILE A 79 -4.56 -6.16 1.68
C ILE A 79 -3.04 -6.04 1.55
N SER A 80 -2.55 -5.25 0.60
CA SER A 80 -1.12 -4.96 0.43
C SER A 80 -0.74 -3.59 0.98
N TYR A 81 0.51 -3.48 1.39
CA TYR A 81 1.08 -2.26 1.93
C TYR A 81 2.37 -1.90 1.21
N LEU A 82 2.46 -0.67 0.75
CA LEU A 82 3.63 -0.10 0.13
C LEU A 82 4.18 1.01 1.03
N THR A 83 5.35 0.75 1.60
CA THR A 83 6.02 1.63 2.57
C THR A 83 6.54 2.91 1.93
N GLN A 84 6.71 3.97 2.73
CA GLN A 84 7.42 5.18 2.35
C GLN A 84 8.90 4.87 2.02
N GLU A 85 9.57 4.12 2.90
CA GLU A 85 10.94 3.70 2.66
C GLU A 85 11.01 2.55 1.63
N PRO A 86 12.07 2.52 0.80
CA PRO A 86 12.25 1.44 -0.17
C PRO A 86 12.26 0.06 0.48
N SER A 87 11.31 -0.79 0.09
CA SER A 87 11.12 -2.14 0.61
C SER A 87 11.77 -3.23 -0.22
N ILE A 88 12.47 -2.86 -1.31
CA ILE A 88 13.11 -3.81 -2.21
C ILE A 88 14.18 -4.65 -1.51
N PHE A 89 14.25 -5.94 -1.83
CA PHE A 89 15.36 -6.80 -1.38
C PHE A 89 16.62 -6.44 -2.16
N ARG A 90 17.45 -5.61 -1.57
CA ARG A 90 18.58 -4.92 -2.21
C ARG A 90 19.59 -5.85 -2.88
N LYS A 91 19.83 -7.06 -2.34
CA LYS A 91 20.79 -8.05 -2.84
C LYS A 91 20.21 -9.00 -3.88
N LEU A 92 18.89 -9.06 -4.01
CA LEU A 92 18.19 -9.87 -4.98
C LEU A 92 18.05 -9.12 -6.30
N THR A 93 18.00 -9.87 -7.40
CA THR A 93 17.63 -9.33 -8.72
C THR A 93 16.14 -8.93 -8.75
N VAL A 94 15.71 -8.22 -9.80
CA VAL A 94 14.28 -7.89 -10.01
C VAL A 94 13.47 -9.18 -10.10
N THR A 95 13.91 -10.15 -10.88
CA THR A 95 13.28 -11.47 -10.99
C THR A 95 13.13 -12.13 -9.63
N GLU A 96 14.21 -12.22 -8.84
CA GLU A 96 14.22 -12.82 -7.51
C GLU A 96 13.33 -12.06 -6.51
N ASN A 97 13.24 -10.73 -6.62
CA ASN A 97 12.37 -9.91 -5.79
C ASN A 97 10.89 -10.27 -5.95
N ILE A 98 10.44 -10.48 -7.20
CA ILE A 98 9.05 -10.85 -7.50
C ILE A 98 8.83 -12.34 -7.18
N ALA A 99 9.76 -13.20 -7.56
CA ALA A 99 9.70 -14.65 -7.31
C ALA A 99 9.55 -14.97 -5.82
N ALA A 100 10.30 -14.30 -4.95
CA ALA A 100 10.24 -14.50 -3.50
C ALA A 100 8.83 -14.28 -2.92
N ILE A 101 8.03 -13.39 -3.52
CA ILE A 101 6.63 -13.21 -3.12
C ILE A 101 5.75 -14.30 -3.72
N LEU A 102 5.96 -14.66 -4.99
CA LEU A 102 5.19 -15.71 -5.66
C LEU A 102 5.36 -17.07 -4.99
N GLU A 103 6.53 -17.38 -4.45
CA GLU A 103 6.81 -18.60 -3.69
C GLU A 103 5.94 -18.75 -2.44
N THR A 104 5.41 -17.65 -1.87
CA THR A 104 4.48 -17.68 -0.75
C THR A 104 3.05 -18.05 -1.16
N THR A 105 2.77 -18.08 -2.46
CA THR A 105 1.45 -18.41 -3.02
C THR A 105 1.25 -19.91 -3.19
N LYS A 106 0.01 -20.32 -3.46
CA LYS A 106 -0.32 -21.73 -3.78
C LYS A 106 -0.18 -22.05 -5.28
N LEU A 107 0.36 -21.14 -6.08
CA LEU A 107 0.55 -21.31 -7.52
C LEU A 107 1.61 -22.38 -7.80
N SER A 108 1.41 -23.17 -8.84
CA SER A 108 2.42 -24.08 -9.36
C SER A 108 3.63 -23.31 -9.91
N ALA A 109 4.78 -23.96 -10.03
CA ALA A 109 5.99 -23.34 -10.57
C ALA A 109 5.81 -22.78 -12.00
N ALA A 110 4.91 -23.36 -12.79
CA ALA A 110 4.58 -22.86 -14.14
C ALA A 110 3.76 -21.57 -14.07
N GLU A 111 2.73 -21.54 -13.21
CA GLU A 111 1.89 -20.36 -12.98
C GLU A 111 2.69 -19.20 -12.37
N GLN A 112 3.60 -19.49 -11.42
CA GLN A 112 4.50 -18.49 -10.84
C GLN A 112 5.38 -17.84 -11.92
N ARG A 113 5.97 -18.64 -12.80
CA ARG A 113 6.79 -18.12 -13.92
C ARG A 113 5.97 -17.27 -14.88
N HIS A 114 4.79 -17.73 -15.28
CA HIS A 114 3.91 -16.98 -16.15
C HIS A 114 3.52 -15.63 -15.53
N LYS A 115 3.15 -15.63 -14.26
CA LYS A 115 2.78 -14.42 -13.52
C LYS A 115 3.97 -13.46 -13.35
N LEU A 116 5.16 -14.00 -13.09
CA LEU A 116 6.38 -13.21 -13.02
C LEU A 116 6.67 -12.50 -14.34
N ASP A 117 6.64 -13.22 -15.46
CA ASP A 117 6.90 -12.64 -16.79
C ASP A 117 5.82 -11.60 -17.14
N ALA A 118 4.56 -11.85 -16.81
CA ALA A 118 3.46 -10.89 -16.99
C ALA A 118 3.69 -9.59 -16.18
N LEU A 119 4.11 -9.69 -14.92
CA LEU A 119 4.41 -8.53 -14.08
C LEU A 119 5.63 -7.74 -14.60
N LEU A 120 6.67 -8.41 -15.10
CA LEU A 120 7.83 -7.77 -15.70
C LEU A 120 7.44 -6.95 -16.95
N GLU A 121 6.55 -7.47 -17.78
CA GLU A 121 6.03 -6.80 -18.97
C GLU A 121 5.09 -5.65 -18.59
N GLU A 122 4.12 -5.88 -17.71
CA GLU A 122 3.12 -4.93 -17.25
C GLU A 122 3.74 -3.65 -16.68
N PHE A 123 4.82 -3.80 -15.89
CA PHE A 123 5.53 -2.66 -15.27
C PHE A 123 6.74 -2.18 -16.07
N HIS A 124 6.95 -2.69 -17.28
CA HIS A 124 8.07 -2.33 -18.15
C HIS A 124 9.44 -2.44 -17.48
N ILE A 125 9.64 -3.46 -16.64
CA ILE A 125 10.87 -3.74 -15.90
C ILE A 125 11.63 -4.97 -16.42
N GLY A 126 11.20 -5.53 -17.55
CA GLY A 126 11.86 -6.70 -18.17
C GLY A 126 13.32 -6.44 -18.57
N HIS A 127 13.67 -5.21 -18.97
CA HIS A 127 15.03 -4.81 -19.36
C HIS A 127 16.02 -4.76 -18.19
N VAL A 128 15.53 -4.75 -16.94
CA VAL A 128 16.34 -4.75 -15.71
C VAL A 128 16.16 -6.03 -14.89
N ARG A 129 15.53 -7.06 -15.45
CA ARG A 129 15.14 -8.29 -14.74
C ARG A 129 16.26 -8.97 -13.96
N ASP A 130 17.51 -8.89 -14.48
CA ASP A 130 18.69 -9.51 -13.89
C ASP A 130 19.53 -8.55 -13.05
N ARG A 131 19.16 -7.26 -12.98
CA ARG A 131 19.82 -6.27 -12.10
C ARG A 131 19.39 -6.44 -10.65
N ARG A 132 20.33 -6.20 -9.75
CA ARG A 132 20.03 -6.20 -8.31
C ARG A 132 19.29 -4.93 -7.89
N GLY A 133 18.54 -5.02 -6.79
CA GLY A 133 17.81 -3.88 -6.24
C GLY A 133 18.66 -2.64 -5.94
N THR A 134 19.97 -2.82 -5.67
CA THR A 134 20.96 -1.73 -5.49
C THR A 134 21.32 -0.98 -6.77
N GLU A 135 21.07 -1.56 -7.94
CA GLU A 135 21.48 -1.05 -9.25
C GLU A 135 20.36 -0.33 -9.98
N LEU A 136 19.16 -0.30 -9.36
CA LEU A 136 17.96 0.30 -9.94
C LEU A 136 17.89 1.79 -9.67
N SER A 137 17.41 2.55 -10.66
CA SER A 137 16.94 3.93 -10.48
C SER A 137 15.75 3.98 -9.49
N GLY A 138 15.41 5.16 -9.01
CA GLY A 138 14.26 5.35 -8.11
C GLY A 138 12.95 4.87 -8.73
N GLY A 139 12.68 5.24 -9.99
CA GLY A 139 11.48 4.84 -10.73
C GLY A 139 11.43 3.32 -10.99
N GLU A 140 12.52 2.71 -11.47
CA GLU A 140 12.59 1.26 -11.65
C GLU A 140 12.34 0.51 -10.34
N ARG A 141 12.95 0.97 -9.25
CA ARG A 141 12.75 0.40 -7.91
C ARG A 141 11.28 0.44 -7.49
N ARG A 142 10.63 1.60 -7.66
CA ARG A 142 9.21 1.77 -7.30
C ARG A 142 8.31 0.85 -8.10
N ARG A 143 8.56 0.67 -9.39
CA ARG A 143 7.83 -0.27 -10.25
C ARG A 143 8.01 -1.71 -9.79
N VAL A 144 9.22 -2.12 -9.38
CA VAL A 144 9.46 -3.46 -8.82
C VAL A 144 8.72 -3.66 -7.50
N GLU A 145 8.70 -2.66 -6.61
CA GLU A 145 7.96 -2.73 -5.34
C GLU A 145 6.46 -2.91 -5.55
N ILE A 146 5.90 -2.20 -6.53
CA ILE A 146 4.48 -2.32 -6.90
C ILE A 146 4.21 -3.68 -7.54
N ALA A 147 5.06 -4.15 -8.47
CA ALA A 147 4.93 -5.48 -9.05
C ALA A 147 4.95 -6.58 -7.97
N ARG A 148 5.79 -6.45 -6.94
CA ARG A 148 5.79 -7.34 -5.78
C ARG A 148 4.47 -7.32 -5.01
N CYS A 149 3.90 -6.13 -4.78
CA CYS A 149 2.59 -6.01 -4.14
C CYS A 149 1.51 -6.74 -4.95
N LEU A 150 1.53 -6.57 -6.28
CA LEU A 150 0.55 -7.18 -7.18
C LEU A 150 0.73 -8.69 -7.38
N ALA A 151 1.89 -9.24 -7.03
CA ALA A 151 2.12 -10.68 -7.06
C ALA A 151 1.10 -11.46 -6.21
N LEU A 152 0.55 -10.86 -5.16
CA LEU A 152 -0.49 -11.43 -4.29
C LEU A 152 -1.93 -11.11 -4.74
N GLU A 153 -2.14 -10.40 -5.86
CA GLU A 153 -3.46 -9.98 -6.38
C GLU A 153 -4.32 -9.27 -5.32
N PRO A 154 -3.83 -8.20 -4.73
CA PRO A 154 -4.55 -7.53 -3.65
C PRO A 154 -5.87 -6.93 -4.13
N GLN A 155 -6.82 -6.83 -3.21
CA GLN A 155 -8.07 -6.10 -3.42
C GLN A 155 -7.96 -4.66 -2.93
N PHE A 156 -7.03 -4.42 -1.98
CA PHE A 156 -6.75 -3.11 -1.40
C PHE A 156 -5.24 -2.90 -1.32
N ILE A 157 -4.79 -1.68 -1.67
CA ILE A 157 -3.41 -1.26 -1.55
C ILE A 157 -3.36 -0.01 -0.68
N LEU A 158 -2.51 -0.05 0.35
CA LEU A 158 -2.29 1.07 1.25
C LEU A 158 -0.92 1.67 0.95
N LEU A 159 -0.88 2.97 0.63
CA LEU A 159 0.30 3.72 0.22
C LEU A 159 0.66 4.75 1.30
N ASP A 160 1.82 4.57 1.92
CA ASP A 160 2.33 5.49 2.95
C ASP A 160 3.25 6.52 2.30
N GLU A 161 2.81 7.77 2.26
CA GLU A 161 3.53 8.92 1.72
C GLU A 161 4.18 8.66 0.34
N PRO A 162 3.40 8.24 -0.69
CA PRO A 162 3.96 7.85 -1.98
C PRO A 162 4.64 9.01 -2.74
N PHE A 163 4.35 10.26 -2.41
CA PHE A 163 4.91 11.46 -3.06
C PHE A 163 6.01 12.13 -2.24
N ALA A 164 6.33 11.61 -1.04
CA ALA A 164 7.32 12.21 -0.16
C ALA A 164 8.73 12.14 -0.74
N GLY A 165 9.39 13.28 -0.88
CA GLY A 165 10.77 13.35 -1.35
C GLY A 165 10.98 12.94 -2.82
N VAL A 166 9.90 12.88 -3.59
CA VAL A 166 9.93 12.51 -5.01
C VAL A 166 10.04 13.77 -5.87
N ASP A 167 10.82 13.71 -6.95
CA ASP A 167 10.89 14.83 -7.91
C ASP A 167 9.57 14.95 -8.71
N PRO A 168 9.24 16.16 -9.21
CA PRO A 168 7.95 16.41 -9.89
C PRO A 168 7.67 15.53 -11.12
N LEU A 169 8.71 15.08 -11.84
CA LEU A 169 8.53 14.19 -13.00
C LEU A 169 8.14 12.78 -12.54
N ALA A 170 8.77 12.28 -11.48
CA ALA A 170 8.46 10.99 -10.93
C ALA A 170 7.11 10.95 -10.18
N VAL A 171 6.59 12.10 -9.72
CA VAL A 171 5.23 12.20 -9.15
C VAL A 171 4.19 11.81 -10.19
N ALA A 172 4.29 12.30 -11.43
CA ALA A 172 3.35 11.94 -12.50
C ALA A 172 3.35 10.44 -12.77
N ASP A 173 4.53 9.81 -12.84
CA ASP A 173 4.64 8.36 -13.00
C ASP A 173 3.93 7.58 -11.89
N ILE A 174 4.06 8.04 -10.64
CA ILE A 174 3.39 7.41 -9.48
C ILE A 174 1.87 7.60 -9.57
N GLN A 175 1.41 8.79 -9.96
CA GLN A 175 -0.02 9.07 -10.16
C GLN A 175 -0.63 8.18 -11.24
N GLU A 176 0.06 7.99 -12.38
CA GLU A 176 -0.36 7.08 -13.44
C GLU A 176 -0.48 5.64 -12.94
N ILE A 177 0.49 5.18 -12.15
CA ILE A 177 0.45 3.83 -11.58
C ILE A 177 -0.74 3.69 -10.61
N ILE A 178 -0.99 4.67 -9.74
CA ILE A 178 -2.12 4.64 -8.80
C ILE A 178 -3.45 4.60 -9.55
N GLU A 179 -3.59 5.41 -10.60
CA GLU A 179 -4.77 5.41 -11.45
C GLU A 179 -4.96 4.06 -12.17
N TYR A 180 -3.88 3.47 -12.67
CA TYR A 180 -3.90 2.15 -13.26
C TYR A 180 -4.38 1.07 -12.27
N LEU A 181 -3.93 1.11 -11.01
CA LEU A 181 -4.37 0.19 -9.96
C LEU A 181 -5.87 0.37 -9.65
N ARG A 182 -6.36 1.61 -9.64
CA ARG A 182 -7.79 1.91 -9.49
C ARG A 182 -8.61 1.31 -10.64
N GLN A 183 -8.17 1.47 -11.88
CA GLN A 183 -8.84 0.92 -13.07
C GLN A 183 -8.90 -0.61 -13.05
N ARG A 184 -7.98 -1.27 -12.38
CA ARG A 184 -8.03 -2.71 -12.08
C ARG A 184 -9.02 -3.07 -10.97
N GLY A 185 -9.76 -2.11 -10.45
CA GLY A 185 -10.78 -2.30 -9.42
C GLY A 185 -10.24 -2.44 -8.01
N MET A 186 -8.98 -2.04 -7.73
CA MET A 186 -8.41 -2.05 -6.39
C MET A 186 -8.88 -0.83 -5.60
N GLY A 187 -9.18 -1.02 -4.31
CA GLY A 187 -9.37 0.10 -3.38
C GLY A 187 -8.02 0.59 -2.88
N ILE A 188 -7.82 1.90 -2.86
CA ILE A 188 -6.52 2.49 -2.52
C ILE A 188 -6.68 3.48 -1.38
N LEU A 189 -5.85 3.34 -0.33
CA LEU A 189 -5.73 4.32 0.74
C LEU A 189 -4.37 4.99 0.65
N ILE A 190 -4.35 6.31 0.61
CA ILE A 190 -3.13 7.12 0.55
C ILE A 190 -3.05 7.99 1.79
N THR A 191 -1.92 7.98 2.48
CA THR A 191 -1.55 9.04 3.42
C THR A 191 -0.37 9.80 2.85
N ASP A 192 -0.44 11.13 2.84
CA ASP A 192 0.65 11.98 2.38
C ASP A 192 0.57 13.35 3.05
N HIS A 193 1.71 14.03 3.12
CA HIS A 193 1.80 15.42 3.52
C HIS A 193 1.73 16.37 2.31
N ASN A 194 1.94 15.87 1.10
CA ASN A 194 1.78 16.60 -0.15
C ASN A 194 0.30 16.62 -0.57
N VAL A 195 -0.45 17.52 0.09
CA VAL A 195 -1.90 17.64 -0.10
C VAL A 195 -2.28 17.89 -1.55
N ARG A 196 -1.51 18.73 -2.26
CA ARG A 196 -1.79 19.09 -3.64
C ARG A 196 -1.78 17.89 -4.57
N GLU A 197 -0.69 17.11 -4.55
CA GLU A 197 -0.53 15.96 -5.43
C GLU A 197 -1.54 14.83 -5.09
N THR A 198 -1.85 14.69 -3.81
CA THR A 198 -2.86 13.72 -3.38
C THR A 198 -4.27 14.11 -3.86
N LEU A 199 -4.66 15.39 -3.73
CA LEU A 199 -5.99 15.86 -4.16
C LEU A 199 -6.24 15.70 -5.66
N HIS A 200 -5.20 15.63 -6.49
CA HIS A 200 -5.35 15.41 -7.93
C HIS A 200 -5.87 14.01 -8.31
N ILE A 201 -5.68 13.02 -7.43
CA ILE A 201 -5.96 11.62 -7.78
C ILE A 201 -7.01 10.95 -6.89
N VAL A 202 -7.37 11.55 -5.74
CA VAL A 202 -8.33 10.93 -4.81
C VAL A 202 -9.77 11.23 -5.19
N ASP A 203 -10.64 10.24 -5.03
CA ASP A 203 -12.09 10.39 -5.16
C ASP A 203 -12.69 11.03 -3.90
N ARG A 204 -12.09 10.76 -2.72
CA ARG A 204 -12.57 11.21 -1.41
C ARG A 204 -11.43 11.38 -0.41
N VAL A 205 -11.62 12.30 0.52
CA VAL A 205 -10.62 12.61 1.56
C VAL A 205 -11.25 12.54 2.94
N TYR A 206 -10.51 11.94 3.86
CA TYR A 206 -10.70 12.13 5.29
C TYR A 206 -9.68 13.16 5.78
N LEU A 207 -10.15 14.27 6.33
CA LEU A 207 -9.29 15.29 6.89
C LEU A 207 -9.22 15.11 8.41
N LEU A 208 -8.05 14.76 8.91
CA LEU A 208 -7.80 14.67 10.34
C LEU A 208 -7.38 16.05 10.87
N SER A 209 -7.97 16.43 11.99
CA SER A 209 -7.62 17.64 12.77
C SER A 209 -7.09 17.21 14.15
N GLU A 210 -6.35 18.10 14.80
CA GLU A 210 -5.92 17.95 16.18
C GLU A 210 -7.10 17.94 17.14
#